data_1dc3ff10ddf6546de8b4ab8c7246b8f4
#
_entry.id   1dc3ff10ddf6546de8b4ab8c7246b8f4
#
_cell.length_a   1.000
_cell.length_b   1.000
_cell.length_c   1.000
_cell.angle_alpha   90.00
_cell.angle_beta   90.00
_cell.angle_gamma   90.00
#
_symmetry.space_group_name_H-M   'P 1'
#
loop_
_entity.id
_entity.type
_entity.pdbx_description
1 polymer ?
#
loop_
_entity_poly.entity_id
_entity_poly.type
_entity_poly.pdbx_seq_one_letter_code
_entity_poly.pdbx_strand_id
1 'polypeptide(L)'
;MQLALYNAIKTRLEAITDLKYVALWNNQFEREEENVSFNYPCAFIEFTDINYVDDLNLRQRCNMFVNIHIGFESYKTEDTAILTLKQTVNAALHGKSLEDQTRMLRRFEMQNFDHTNIQEYIIGYSVTGIDTSAMNIPTTEATVDTLDITIDPIITNFEIRTASPTIE
;
A
#
# COMPACT_ATOMS: atom_id res chain seq x y z
N MET A 1 4.52 -2.98 -2.07
CA MET A 1 3.85 -1.68 -1.78
C MET A 1 2.87 -1.74 -0.61
N GLN A 2 1.85 -2.59 -0.59
CA GLN A 2 0.80 -2.60 0.46
C GLN A 2 1.32 -2.73 1.90
N LEU A 3 2.29 -3.62 2.17
CA LEU A 3 2.84 -3.80 3.52
C LEU A 3 3.52 -2.53 4.04
N ALA A 4 4.31 -1.85 3.21
CA ALA A 4 4.97 -0.61 3.57
C ALA A 4 3.94 0.50 3.86
N LEU A 5 2.93 0.63 3.00
CA LEU A 5 1.83 1.57 3.19
C LEU A 5 1.04 1.28 4.46
N TYR A 6 0.71 0.01 4.73
CA TYR A 6 0.05 -0.41 5.97
C TYR A 6 0.86 0.01 7.20
N ASN A 7 2.14 -0.30 7.23
CA ASN A 7 3.01 0.03 8.34
C ASN A 7 3.12 1.55 8.57
N ALA A 8 3.23 2.32 7.48
CA ALA A 8 3.29 3.78 7.55
C ALA A 8 1.98 4.40 8.09
N ILE A 9 0.82 3.90 7.64
CA ILE A 9 -0.48 4.33 8.14
C ILE A 9 -0.63 3.93 9.61
N LYS A 10 -0.33 2.68 9.95
CA LYS A 10 -0.43 2.15 11.31
C LYS A 10 0.39 2.97 12.29
N THR A 11 1.66 3.25 11.97
CA THR A 11 2.54 4.08 12.80
C THR A 11 1.95 5.46 13.08
N ARG A 12 1.34 6.09 12.08
CA ARG A 12 0.72 7.42 12.25
C ARG A 12 -0.54 7.38 13.09
N LEU A 13 -1.34 6.33 12.95
CA LEU A 13 -2.55 6.15 13.76
C LEU A 13 -2.20 5.80 15.21
N GLU A 14 -1.20 4.94 15.43
CA GLU A 14 -0.73 4.58 16.78
C GLU A 14 -0.11 5.77 17.54
N ALA A 15 0.36 6.80 16.84
CA ALA A 15 0.82 8.05 17.45
C ALA A 15 -0.33 8.92 18.00
N ILE A 16 -1.58 8.61 17.66
CA ILE A 16 -2.77 9.30 18.21
C ILE A 16 -3.12 8.69 19.57
N THR A 17 -2.88 9.43 20.63
CA THR A 17 -3.06 8.97 22.02
C THR A 17 -4.47 8.49 22.35
N ASP A 18 -5.46 9.04 21.68
CA ASP A 18 -6.87 8.69 21.88
C ASP A 18 -7.26 7.36 21.23
N LEU A 19 -6.53 6.90 20.21
CA LEU A 19 -6.71 5.56 19.67
C LEU A 19 -6.05 4.51 20.57
N LYS A 20 -6.80 3.47 20.92
CA LYS A 20 -6.34 2.41 21.83
C LYS A 20 -5.94 1.13 21.12
N TYR A 21 -6.37 0.98 19.86
CA TYR A 21 -6.05 -0.20 19.06
C TYR A 21 -6.04 0.14 17.58
N VAL A 22 -5.04 -0.34 16.84
CA VAL A 22 -4.92 -0.17 15.39
C VAL A 22 -4.49 -1.49 14.75
N ALA A 23 -5.27 -1.97 13.77
CA ALA A 23 -4.98 -3.22 13.06
C ALA A 23 -5.47 -3.20 11.60
N LEU A 24 -5.24 -4.28 10.87
CA LEU A 24 -5.85 -4.51 9.57
C LEU A 24 -7.32 -4.87 9.73
N TRP A 25 -8.18 -4.37 8.84
CA TRP A 25 -9.60 -4.71 8.82
C TRP A 25 -9.82 -6.17 8.39
N ASN A 26 -10.64 -6.88 9.12
CA ASN A 26 -11.10 -8.23 8.84
C ASN A 26 -12.50 -8.46 9.44
N ASN A 27 -13.42 -7.52 9.20
CA ASN A 27 -14.79 -7.54 9.71
C ASN A 27 -14.88 -7.69 11.24
N GLN A 28 -13.96 -7.08 12.00
CA GLN A 28 -13.90 -7.24 13.45
C GLN A 28 -15.16 -6.77 14.16
N PHE A 29 -15.87 -5.79 13.60
CA PHE A 29 -17.11 -5.29 14.19
C PHE A 29 -18.32 -6.22 13.95
N GLU A 30 -18.23 -7.12 12.99
CA GLU A 30 -19.26 -8.11 12.68
C GLU A 30 -19.08 -9.42 13.45
N ARG A 31 -17.88 -9.65 13.99
CA ARG A 31 -17.48 -10.91 14.64
C ARG A 31 -17.47 -10.80 16.16
N GLU A 32 -18.57 -10.30 16.76
CA GLU A 32 -18.69 -10.18 18.22
C GLU A 32 -18.49 -11.52 18.97
N GLU A 33 -18.67 -12.66 18.30
CA GLU A 33 -18.58 -13.98 18.90
C GLU A 33 -17.16 -14.57 18.99
N GLU A 34 -16.18 -14.00 18.30
CA GLU A 34 -14.83 -14.59 18.17
C GLU A 34 -13.81 -14.10 19.21
N ASN A 35 -14.21 -13.63 20.38
CA ASN A 35 -13.29 -13.25 21.48
C ASN A 35 -12.11 -12.33 21.07
N VAL A 36 -12.24 -11.57 20.02
CA VAL A 36 -11.23 -10.57 19.65
C VAL A 36 -11.45 -9.34 20.52
N SER A 37 -10.79 -9.31 21.68
CA SER A 37 -10.83 -8.16 22.57
C SER A 37 -9.95 -7.04 22.04
N PHE A 38 -10.55 -5.94 21.66
CA PHE A 38 -9.84 -4.68 21.37
C PHE A 38 -10.45 -3.54 22.16
N ASN A 39 -9.62 -2.56 22.51
CA ASN A 39 -10.07 -1.41 23.30
C ASN A 39 -10.56 -0.29 22.37
N TYR A 40 -11.63 0.39 22.78
CA TYR A 40 -12.17 1.58 22.12
C TYR A 40 -11.56 2.89 22.67
N PRO A 41 -11.45 3.94 21.83
CA PRO A 41 -11.65 3.95 20.39
C PRO A 41 -10.60 3.15 19.65
N CYS A 42 -10.99 2.49 18.57
CA CYS A 42 -10.09 1.69 17.73
C CYS A 42 -10.14 2.14 16.28
N ALA A 43 -9.12 1.79 15.51
CA ALA A 43 -9.08 2.03 14.08
C ALA A 43 -8.60 0.77 13.33
N PHE A 44 -9.27 0.46 12.22
CA PHE A 44 -8.86 -0.63 11.33
C PHE A 44 -8.61 -0.08 9.93
N ILE A 45 -7.59 -0.62 9.29
CA ILE A 45 -7.11 -0.20 7.97
C ILE A 45 -7.57 -1.23 6.94
N GLU A 46 -8.35 -0.82 5.97
CA GLU A 46 -8.83 -1.66 4.87
C GLU A 46 -8.26 -1.15 3.54
N PHE A 47 -7.90 -2.07 2.65
CA PHE A 47 -7.49 -1.77 1.27
C PHE A 47 -8.54 -2.29 0.31
N THR A 48 -9.12 -1.40 -0.50
CA THR A 48 -10.18 -1.74 -1.46
C THR A 48 -9.88 -1.18 -2.85
N ASP A 49 -10.60 -1.70 -3.84
CA ASP A 49 -10.55 -1.22 -5.24
C ASP A 49 -9.12 -1.11 -5.78
N ILE A 50 -8.31 -2.13 -5.52
CA ILE A 50 -6.90 -2.14 -5.89
C ILE A 50 -6.76 -2.47 -7.36
N ASN A 51 -6.29 -1.49 -8.14
CA ASN A 51 -6.06 -1.63 -9.56
C ASN A 51 -4.59 -1.44 -9.89
N TYR A 52 -4.00 -2.40 -10.60
CA TYR A 52 -2.63 -2.35 -11.08
C TYR A 52 -2.60 -2.12 -12.58
N VAL A 53 -1.70 -1.27 -13.02
CA VAL A 53 -1.40 -1.04 -14.45
C VAL A 53 0.09 -1.24 -14.64
N ASP A 54 0.44 -2.15 -15.54
CA ASP A 54 1.84 -2.43 -15.85
C ASP A 54 2.53 -1.19 -16.43
N ASP A 55 3.74 -0.95 -15.94
CA ASP A 55 4.68 0.04 -16.44
C ASP A 55 5.93 -0.69 -16.93
N LEU A 56 6.93 0.04 -17.42
CA LEU A 56 8.18 -0.55 -17.90
C LEU A 56 8.95 -1.24 -16.76
N ASN A 57 9.68 -2.30 -17.08
CA ASN A 57 10.62 -2.99 -16.18
C ASN A 57 9.99 -3.62 -14.95
N LEU A 58 8.89 -4.35 -15.09
CA LEU A 58 8.19 -5.04 -13.99
C LEU A 58 7.67 -4.11 -12.88
N ARG A 59 7.61 -2.81 -13.13
CA ARG A 59 6.94 -1.85 -12.27
C ARG A 59 5.45 -1.84 -12.56
N GLN A 60 4.66 -1.66 -11.52
CA GLN A 60 3.22 -1.49 -11.66
C GLN A 60 2.79 -0.19 -10.99
N ARG A 61 2.02 0.62 -11.72
CA ARG A 61 1.30 1.73 -11.12
C ARG A 61 0.07 1.19 -10.44
N CYS A 62 -0.11 1.55 -9.17
CA CYS A 62 -1.22 1.08 -8.36
C CYS A 62 -2.12 2.26 -7.96
N ASN A 63 -3.42 2.09 -8.16
CA ASN A 63 -4.44 2.97 -7.60
C ASN A 63 -5.32 2.13 -6.66
N MET A 64 -5.60 2.66 -5.47
CA MET A 64 -6.42 1.97 -4.48
C MET A 64 -7.20 2.95 -3.62
N PHE A 65 -8.21 2.44 -2.92
CA PHE A 65 -8.78 3.10 -1.76
C PHE A 65 -8.24 2.48 -0.47
N VAL A 66 -8.04 3.34 0.50
CA VAL A 66 -7.74 2.96 1.88
C VAL A 66 -8.86 3.51 2.75
N ASN A 67 -9.62 2.61 3.36
CA ASN A 67 -10.67 2.97 4.30
C ASN A 67 -10.13 2.82 5.72
N ILE A 68 -10.39 3.83 6.54
CA ILE A 68 -10.11 3.79 7.98
C ILE A 68 -11.44 3.66 8.70
N HIS A 69 -11.68 2.49 9.27
CA HIS A 69 -12.84 2.17 10.09
C HIS A 69 -12.54 2.59 11.53
N ILE A 70 -13.24 3.58 12.05
CA ILE A 70 -13.06 4.07 13.41
C ILE A 70 -14.25 3.59 14.22
N GLY A 71 -13.98 2.77 15.25
CA GLY A 71 -14.98 2.25 16.16
C GLY A 71 -14.99 2.98 17.49
N PHE A 72 -16.20 3.26 17.99
CA PHE A 72 -16.45 3.82 19.30
C PHE A 72 -17.45 2.94 20.06
N GLU A 73 -17.33 2.91 21.38
CA GLU A 73 -18.29 2.24 22.24
C GLU A 73 -19.60 3.05 22.29
N SER A 74 -20.70 2.46 21.81
CA SER A 74 -21.92 3.14 21.39
C SER A 74 -22.58 4.05 22.44
N TYR A 75 -22.48 3.72 23.73
CA TYR A 75 -23.26 4.43 24.76
C TYR A 75 -22.44 5.37 25.64
N LYS A 76 -21.13 5.49 25.40
CA LYS A 76 -20.22 6.16 26.33
C LYS A 76 -19.39 7.27 25.70
N THR A 77 -19.43 7.41 24.39
CA THR A 77 -18.58 8.38 23.70
C THR A 77 -19.36 9.64 23.36
N GLU A 78 -18.90 10.78 23.84
CA GLU A 78 -19.48 12.08 23.53
C GLU A 78 -19.26 12.47 22.07
N ASP A 79 -20.24 13.13 21.46
CA ASP A 79 -20.19 13.56 20.04
C ASP A 79 -18.95 14.40 19.74
N THR A 80 -18.55 15.27 20.64
CA THR A 80 -17.35 16.11 20.50
C THR A 80 -16.08 15.29 20.45
N ALA A 81 -15.96 14.22 21.23
CA ALA A 81 -14.83 13.32 21.24
C ALA A 81 -14.74 12.53 19.90
N ILE A 82 -15.89 12.07 19.41
CA ILE A 82 -15.98 11.40 18.10
C ILE A 82 -15.48 12.31 16.97
N LEU A 83 -16.03 13.53 16.90
CA LEU A 83 -15.68 14.49 15.86
C LEU A 83 -14.21 14.91 15.94
N THR A 84 -13.70 15.12 17.15
CA THR A 84 -12.28 15.48 17.39
C THR A 84 -11.35 14.37 16.94
N LEU A 85 -11.63 13.11 17.29
CA LEU A 85 -10.81 11.97 16.88
C LEU A 85 -10.81 11.80 15.37
N LYS A 86 -11.96 11.91 14.69
CA LYS A 86 -12.07 11.87 13.23
C LYS A 86 -11.23 12.96 12.57
N GLN A 87 -11.25 14.18 13.09
CA GLN A 87 -10.41 15.28 12.61
C GLN A 87 -8.92 14.98 12.80
N THR A 88 -8.54 14.43 13.96
CA THR A 88 -7.16 14.05 14.27
C THR A 88 -6.64 12.96 13.33
N VAL A 89 -7.44 11.92 13.09
CA VAL A 89 -7.13 10.87 12.12
C VAL A 89 -6.93 11.47 10.72
N ASN A 90 -7.84 12.34 10.30
CA ASN A 90 -7.71 13.00 9.00
C ASN A 90 -6.45 13.89 8.93
N ALA A 91 -6.10 14.63 9.97
CA ALA A 91 -4.89 15.45 10.03
C ALA A 91 -3.60 14.61 9.98
N ALA A 92 -3.63 13.40 10.54
CA ALA A 92 -2.51 12.48 10.52
C ALA A 92 -2.26 11.88 9.12
N LEU A 93 -3.31 11.72 8.29
CA LEU A 93 -3.24 10.98 7.03
C LEU A 93 -3.41 11.84 5.78
N HIS A 94 -4.35 12.79 5.77
CA HIS A 94 -4.68 13.57 4.58
C HIS A 94 -3.51 14.41 4.07
N GLY A 95 -3.22 14.29 2.77
CA GLY A 95 -2.15 15.06 2.11
C GLY A 95 -0.74 14.69 2.51
N LYS A 96 -0.57 13.73 3.43
CA LYS A 96 0.76 13.29 3.86
C LYS A 96 1.37 12.35 2.82
N SER A 97 2.65 12.55 2.54
CA SER A 97 3.43 11.59 1.80
C SER A 97 3.75 10.41 2.73
N LEU A 98 3.35 9.23 2.28
CA LEU A 98 3.68 7.94 2.90
C LEU A 98 4.58 7.26 1.89
N GLU A 99 5.67 6.67 2.29
CA GLU A 99 6.66 6.00 1.46
C GLU A 99 6.52 6.14 -0.08
N ASP A 100 7.56 6.19 -0.83
CA ASP A 100 7.61 6.25 -2.30
C ASP A 100 6.68 7.31 -2.97
N GLN A 101 6.52 8.48 -2.33
CA GLN A 101 5.74 9.62 -2.83
C GLN A 101 4.21 9.42 -2.87
N THR A 102 3.70 8.36 -2.27
CA THR A 102 2.27 8.11 -2.17
C THR A 102 1.60 9.13 -1.25
N ARG A 103 0.55 9.78 -1.71
CA ARG A 103 -0.26 10.70 -0.90
C ARG A 103 -1.64 10.15 -0.68
N MET A 104 -2.11 10.22 0.55
CA MET A 104 -3.49 9.90 0.90
C MET A 104 -4.38 11.13 0.72
N LEU A 105 -5.39 11.04 -0.12
CA LEU A 105 -6.34 12.12 -0.36
C LEU A 105 -7.74 11.68 0.08
N ARG A 106 -8.29 12.27 1.14
CA ARG A 106 -9.64 11.97 1.61
C ARG A 106 -10.65 12.21 0.49
N ARG A 107 -11.54 11.24 0.30
CA ARG A 107 -12.58 11.26 -0.75
C ARG A 107 -13.98 11.26 -0.20
N PHE A 108 -14.21 10.49 0.85
CA PHE A 108 -15.52 10.42 1.49
C PHE A 108 -15.39 10.14 2.99
N GLU A 109 -16.49 10.30 3.66
CA GLU A 109 -16.70 9.94 5.04
C GLU A 109 -18.14 9.45 5.18
N MET A 110 -18.33 8.36 5.89
CA MET A 110 -19.67 7.80 6.14
C MET A 110 -19.74 7.21 7.54
N GLN A 111 -20.95 7.09 8.06
CA GLN A 111 -21.25 6.34 9.27
C GLN A 111 -21.91 5.03 8.86
N ASN A 112 -21.46 3.93 9.43
CA ASN A 112 -22.12 2.64 9.31
C ASN A 112 -23.08 2.45 10.50
N PHE A 113 -24.34 2.10 10.19
CA PHE A 113 -25.40 1.94 11.19
C PHE A 113 -25.76 0.45 11.41
N ASP A 114 -25.02 -0.47 10.80
CA ASP A 114 -25.35 -1.90 10.86
C ASP A 114 -25.01 -2.56 12.20
N HIS A 115 -24.31 -1.84 13.09
CA HIS A 115 -23.88 -2.34 14.38
C HIS A 115 -24.76 -1.80 15.52
N THR A 116 -25.18 -2.68 16.43
CA THR A 116 -26.05 -2.31 17.57
C THR A 116 -25.27 -1.67 18.72
N ASN A 117 -24.04 -2.11 18.94
CA ASN A 117 -23.25 -1.77 20.12
C ASN A 117 -22.01 -0.92 19.82
N ILE A 118 -21.74 -0.64 18.55
CA ILE A 118 -20.56 0.08 18.07
C ILE A 118 -21.04 1.22 17.18
N GLN A 119 -20.46 2.39 17.36
CA GLN A 119 -20.56 3.46 16.37
C GLN A 119 -19.35 3.37 15.46
N GLU A 120 -19.58 3.03 14.20
CA GLU A 120 -18.54 2.94 13.19
C GLU A 120 -18.58 4.13 12.23
N TYR A 121 -17.42 4.76 12.03
CA TYR A 121 -17.20 5.78 11.03
C TYR A 121 -16.11 5.34 10.07
N ILE A 122 -16.35 5.49 8.77
CA ILE A 122 -15.42 5.10 7.72
C ILE A 122 -14.94 6.37 7.02
N ILE A 123 -13.62 6.57 6.98
CA ILE A 123 -12.98 7.65 6.23
C ILE A 123 -12.21 7.03 5.07
N GLY A 124 -12.66 7.29 3.84
CA GLY A 124 -12.05 6.75 2.63
C GLY A 124 -11.03 7.70 1.99
N TYR A 125 -9.87 7.17 1.67
CA TYR A 125 -8.77 7.87 1.02
C TYR A 125 -8.43 7.21 -0.32
N SER A 126 -8.22 8.01 -1.37
CA SER A 126 -7.57 7.51 -2.58
C SER A 126 -6.06 7.60 -2.42
N VAL A 127 -5.39 6.57 -2.90
CA VAL A 127 -3.93 6.42 -2.85
C VAL A 127 -3.44 5.98 -4.22
N THR A 128 -2.38 6.62 -4.70
CA THR A 128 -1.68 6.22 -5.92
C THR A 128 -0.21 5.98 -5.59
N GLY A 129 0.33 4.87 -6.04
CA GLY A 129 1.72 4.51 -5.77
C GLY A 129 2.32 3.64 -6.86
N ILE A 130 3.57 3.24 -6.66
CA ILE A 130 4.30 2.36 -7.55
C ILE A 130 4.64 1.08 -6.79
N ASP A 131 4.26 -0.05 -7.35
CA ASP A 131 4.68 -1.36 -6.86
C ASP A 131 5.89 -1.86 -7.65
N THR A 132 6.97 -2.11 -6.93
CA THR A 132 8.23 -2.65 -7.45
C THR A 132 8.52 -4.05 -6.90
N SER A 133 7.54 -4.69 -6.26
CA SER A 133 7.75 -5.99 -5.61
C SER A 133 8.21 -7.09 -6.58
N ALA A 134 7.77 -7.02 -7.84
CA ALA A 134 8.21 -7.94 -8.88
C ALA A 134 9.65 -7.68 -9.38
N MET A 135 10.22 -6.50 -9.11
CA MET A 135 11.61 -6.18 -9.47
C MET A 135 12.62 -6.79 -8.48
N ASN A 136 12.18 -7.09 -7.26
CA ASN A 136 13.00 -7.73 -6.24
C ASN A 136 13.04 -9.25 -6.44
N ILE A 137 13.38 -9.68 -7.66
CA ILE A 137 13.84 -11.05 -7.83
C ILE A 137 15.16 -11.10 -7.07
N PRO A 138 15.31 -11.98 -6.04
CA PRO A 138 16.62 -12.19 -5.47
C PRO A 138 17.52 -12.58 -6.63
N THR A 139 18.45 -11.72 -6.99
CA THR A 139 19.59 -12.07 -7.82
C THR A 139 20.33 -13.12 -6.99
N THR A 140 19.98 -14.39 -7.18
CA THR A 140 20.98 -15.42 -7.06
C THR A 140 22.04 -14.92 -8.03
N GLU A 141 23.16 -14.42 -7.54
CA GLU A 141 24.35 -14.28 -8.34
C GLU A 141 24.58 -15.68 -8.92
N ALA A 142 24.05 -15.91 -10.11
CA ALA A 142 24.55 -16.94 -10.94
C ALA A 142 25.99 -16.48 -11.22
N THR A 143 26.90 -16.93 -10.38
CA THR A 143 28.29 -16.98 -10.76
C THR A 143 28.29 -17.76 -12.07
N VAL A 144 28.38 -17.01 -13.16
CA VAL A 144 28.71 -17.58 -14.47
C VAL A 144 30.15 -18.03 -14.30
N ASP A 145 30.32 -19.20 -13.67
CA ASP A 145 31.58 -19.92 -13.76
C ASP A 145 31.82 -20.16 -15.24
N THR A 146 32.72 -19.32 -15.77
CA THR A 146 33.36 -19.48 -17.08
C THR A 146 32.45 -20.07 -18.13
N LEU A 147 31.86 -19.18 -18.93
CA LEU A 147 31.30 -19.58 -20.24
C LEU A 147 32.47 -20.07 -21.08
N ASP A 148 32.73 -21.37 -21.09
CA ASP A 148 33.65 -22.00 -22.03
C ASP A 148 33.03 -21.88 -23.44
N ILE A 149 33.23 -20.72 -24.06
CA ILE A 149 32.90 -20.54 -25.48
C ILE A 149 33.98 -21.28 -26.27
N THR A 150 33.73 -22.55 -26.52
CA THR A 150 34.50 -23.28 -27.55
C THR A 150 34.09 -22.71 -28.88
N ILE A 151 34.84 -21.73 -29.40
CA ILE A 151 34.68 -21.22 -30.76
C ILE A 151 35.14 -22.34 -31.69
N ASP A 152 34.18 -22.93 -32.39
CA ASP A 152 34.47 -23.93 -33.43
C ASP A 152 35.37 -23.27 -34.49
N PRO A 153 36.56 -23.82 -34.83
CA PRO A 153 37.53 -23.20 -35.74
C PRO A 153 37.08 -23.13 -37.22
N ILE A 154 35.84 -23.52 -37.51
CA ILE A 154 35.32 -23.54 -38.89
C ILE A 154 34.85 -22.15 -39.38
N ILE A 155 34.75 -21.11 -38.53
CA ILE A 155 34.31 -19.77 -38.98
C ILE A 155 35.49 -18.77 -39.08
N THR A 156 36.65 -19.19 -39.48
CA THR A 156 37.80 -18.28 -39.68
C THR A 156 37.88 -17.65 -41.09
N ASN A 157 36.85 -17.78 -41.92
CA ASN A 157 36.83 -17.13 -43.25
C ASN A 157 35.70 -16.11 -43.38
N PHE A 158 35.66 -15.12 -42.48
CA PHE A 158 34.82 -13.92 -42.66
C PHE A 158 35.72 -12.80 -43.22
N GLU A 159 35.80 -12.67 -44.57
CA GLU A 159 36.40 -11.49 -45.21
C GLU A 159 35.44 -10.31 -45.04
N ILE A 160 35.78 -9.36 -44.17
CA ILE A 160 35.12 -8.05 -44.14
C ILE A 160 35.61 -7.27 -45.37
N ARG A 161 34.80 -7.24 -46.43
CA ARG A 161 35.00 -6.29 -47.52
C ARG A 161 34.54 -4.90 -47.07
N THR A 162 35.46 -4.05 -46.69
CA THR A 162 35.23 -2.63 -46.54
C THR A 162 35.03 -2.02 -47.91
N ALA A 163 33.81 -1.65 -48.28
CA ALA A 163 33.54 -0.81 -49.44
C ALA A 163 34.03 0.61 -49.13
N SER A 164 35.06 1.05 -49.87
CA SER A 164 35.47 2.45 -49.83
C SER A 164 34.44 3.33 -50.54
N PRO A 165 34.01 4.44 -49.97
CA PRO A 165 33.15 5.39 -50.67
C PRO A 165 33.97 6.09 -51.77
N THR A 166 33.52 5.94 -53.02
CA THR A 166 34.00 6.78 -54.13
C THR A 166 33.32 8.13 -54.02
N ILE A 167 34.10 9.18 -53.79
CA ILE A 167 33.66 10.57 -53.86
C ILE A 167 33.84 11.00 -55.33
N GLU A 168 32.77 11.34 -56.01
CA GLU A 168 32.74 12.26 -57.14
C GLU A 168 32.15 13.61 -56.71
#